data_82e71f83ecdac7b637cf38608576f37f
#
_entry.id   82e71f83ecdac7b637cf38608576f37f
#
_cell.length_a   1.000
_cell.length_b   1.000
_cell.length_c   1.000
_cell.angle_alpha   90.00
_cell.angle_beta   90.00
_cell.angle_gamma   90.00
#
_symmetry.space_group_name_H-M   'P 1'
#
loop_
_entity.id
_entity.type
_entity.pdbx_description
1 polymer ?
#
loop_
_entity_poly.entity_id
_entity_poly.type
_entity_poly.pdbx_seq_one_letter_code
_entity_poly.pdbx_strand_id
1 'polypeptide(L)'
;MDSLAPEFLTGDGVLGLSGDDNAHCFGAWCRMIQVDEGGVYRLAVSMRVTGVSDPGLHVTPHVLWRRGSQLDGQCAADTIESFRLEGDRLVGEAVFVAPMGCEEAEVRLLLRYAAGATVWFDEVTWTTGELPPARPVRLGTVRGCPTLPASAADHLAWYGRQIDRLITDEPDLILLPEFANTASMSAAAGADLLDRAEELPGAFCDMLAKRARQANCYMAAGVLERDGDIVYNSAVLVDRQGELVGVQRKVHPYWPEEPAGVVPGESFDTFRTDFGVVGFMICYDSWWPESARLLALKGAELVLFPNAGYEPLILPARAIDNNVYILTASLYSPAAVTNTLGETLARSTVDGVLSAQIDLESRPKCHPNAGGNLNPGPGGARWARNARSVRIYEEILACQSNVISGR
;
A
#
# COMPACT_ATOMS: atom_id res chain seq x y z
N MET A 1 17.42 -12.51 -32.36
CA MET A 1 17.31 -11.83 -31.05
C MET A 1 18.14 -10.54 -30.97
N ASP A 2 19.09 -10.37 -31.87
CA ASP A 2 19.95 -9.16 -31.87
C ASP A 2 19.19 -7.84 -32.13
N SER A 3 18.01 -7.91 -32.73
CA SER A 3 17.16 -6.75 -33.00
C SER A 3 16.50 -6.12 -31.75
N LEU A 4 16.55 -6.77 -30.58
CA LEU A 4 16.00 -6.27 -29.33
C LEU A 4 17.07 -5.80 -28.35
N ALA A 5 18.34 -6.10 -28.60
CA ALA A 5 19.41 -5.70 -27.70
C ALA A 5 19.60 -4.18 -27.72
N PRO A 6 19.78 -3.52 -26.55
CA PRO A 6 20.26 -2.15 -26.50
C PRO A 6 21.72 -2.09 -26.96
N GLU A 7 22.20 -0.91 -27.29
CA GLU A 7 23.62 -0.67 -27.49
C GLU A 7 24.35 -0.76 -26.12
N PHE A 8 25.41 -1.56 -26.05
CA PHE A 8 26.25 -1.69 -24.87
C PHE A 8 27.41 -0.69 -24.93
N LEU A 9 27.45 0.20 -23.95
CA LEU A 9 28.40 1.29 -23.88
C LEU A 9 29.40 1.06 -22.75
N THR A 10 30.66 1.44 -22.98
CA THR A 10 31.69 1.46 -21.94
C THR A 10 32.52 2.74 -22.09
N GLY A 11 32.82 3.39 -20.97
CA GLY A 11 33.67 4.60 -20.97
C GLY A 11 34.12 4.92 -19.54
N ASP A 12 35.39 5.31 -19.38
CA ASP A 12 35.98 5.76 -18.12
C ASP A 12 35.74 4.78 -16.93
N GLY A 13 35.65 3.49 -17.22
CA GLY A 13 35.41 2.43 -16.21
C GLY A 13 33.97 2.27 -15.79
N VAL A 14 33.02 2.94 -16.44
CA VAL A 14 31.56 2.81 -16.22
C VAL A 14 30.89 2.00 -17.32
N LEU A 15 29.78 1.36 -16.98
CA LEU A 15 28.93 0.59 -17.91
C LEU A 15 27.73 1.41 -18.32
N GLY A 16 27.36 1.36 -19.60
CA GLY A 16 26.17 2.02 -20.09
C GLY A 16 25.35 1.15 -21.02
N LEU A 17 24.09 1.54 -21.19
CA LEU A 17 23.14 0.97 -22.15
C LEU A 17 22.40 2.10 -22.85
N SER A 18 22.22 1.98 -24.18
CA SER A 18 21.38 2.89 -24.96
C SER A 18 20.28 2.13 -25.68
N GLY A 19 19.05 2.61 -25.56
CA GLY A 19 17.91 2.08 -26.30
C GLY A 19 17.91 2.51 -27.76
N ASP A 20 18.76 3.49 -28.14
CA ASP A 20 18.77 4.09 -29.46
C ASP A 20 17.32 4.38 -29.94
N ASP A 21 16.99 4.18 -31.19
CA ASP A 21 15.65 4.34 -31.74
C ASP A 21 14.72 3.11 -31.47
N ASN A 22 15.17 2.12 -30.68
CA ASN A 22 14.47 0.87 -30.47
C ASN A 22 13.51 0.91 -29.29
N ALA A 23 12.23 1.14 -29.56
CA ALA A 23 11.16 1.12 -28.54
C ALA A 23 10.95 -0.27 -27.89
N HIS A 24 11.54 -1.32 -28.42
CA HIS A 24 11.45 -2.69 -27.92
C HIS A 24 12.77 -3.20 -27.36
N CYS A 25 13.74 -2.30 -27.12
CA CYS A 25 15.04 -2.70 -26.59
C CYS A 25 14.88 -3.44 -25.25
N PHE A 26 15.65 -4.50 -25.07
CA PHE A 26 15.70 -5.29 -23.86
C PHE A 26 17.08 -5.91 -23.71
N GLY A 27 17.83 -5.49 -22.67
CA GLY A 27 19.14 -6.09 -22.40
C GLY A 27 19.74 -5.57 -21.10
N ALA A 28 20.73 -6.28 -20.61
CA ALA A 28 21.36 -5.99 -19.33
C ALA A 28 22.86 -6.31 -19.34
N TRP A 29 23.63 -5.54 -18.57
CA TRP A 29 24.89 -6.01 -18.03
C TRP A 29 24.61 -7.01 -16.90
N CYS A 30 25.29 -8.17 -16.91
CA CYS A 30 25.05 -9.23 -15.96
C CYS A 30 26.34 -9.64 -15.26
N ARG A 31 26.25 -9.96 -13.95
CA ARG A 31 27.34 -10.54 -13.18
C ARG A 31 26.78 -11.65 -12.28
N MET A 32 27.42 -12.83 -12.35
CA MET A 32 27.18 -13.94 -11.42
C MET A 32 28.04 -13.77 -10.16
N ILE A 33 27.43 -13.99 -9.01
CA ILE A 33 28.06 -13.87 -7.69
C ILE A 33 27.65 -15.08 -6.87
N GLN A 34 28.61 -15.73 -6.21
CA GLN A 34 28.34 -16.80 -5.25
C GLN A 34 27.70 -16.23 -4.00
N VAL A 35 26.68 -16.89 -3.48
CA VAL A 35 25.93 -16.50 -2.30
C VAL A 35 25.64 -17.71 -1.41
N ASP A 36 25.47 -17.46 -0.14
CA ASP A 36 25.00 -18.47 0.82
C ASP A 36 23.48 -18.40 0.93
N GLU A 37 22.79 -19.53 0.97
CA GLU A 37 21.36 -19.58 1.23
C GLU A 37 21.02 -18.93 2.58
N GLY A 38 19.98 -18.08 2.62
CA GLY A 38 19.64 -17.31 3.80
C GLY A 38 20.59 -16.14 4.10
N GLY A 39 21.68 -16.00 3.31
CA GLY A 39 22.61 -14.88 3.41
C GLY A 39 21.93 -13.55 3.09
N VAL A 40 22.34 -12.49 3.79
CA VAL A 40 21.81 -11.14 3.59
C VAL A 40 22.79 -10.32 2.76
N TYR A 41 22.30 -9.73 1.66
CA TYR A 41 23.10 -8.99 0.70
C TYR A 41 22.50 -7.64 0.40
N ARG A 42 23.37 -6.65 0.14
CA ARG A 42 23.00 -5.29 -0.26
C ARG A 42 23.50 -5.01 -1.66
N LEU A 43 22.59 -4.59 -2.54
CA LEU A 43 22.90 -4.01 -3.84
C LEU A 43 22.64 -2.51 -3.77
N ALA A 44 23.66 -1.70 -4.08
CA ALA A 44 23.49 -0.27 -4.27
C ALA A 44 23.96 0.14 -5.66
N VAL A 45 23.23 1.05 -6.29
CA VAL A 45 23.47 1.52 -7.66
C VAL A 45 23.36 3.04 -7.69
N SER A 46 24.34 3.68 -8.29
CA SER A 46 24.29 5.09 -8.71
C SER A 46 24.34 5.17 -10.22
N MET A 47 23.40 5.89 -10.84
CA MET A 47 23.27 5.93 -12.29
C MET A 47 22.79 7.29 -12.79
N ARG A 48 23.16 7.63 -14.01
CA ARG A 48 22.62 8.76 -14.77
C ARG A 48 21.73 8.23 -15.88
N VAL A 49 20.51 8.77 -15.99
CA VAL A 49 19.52 8.34 -16.99
C VAL A 49 19.01 9.56 -17.75
N THR A 50 18.99 9.46 -19.07
CA THR A 50 18.44 10.49 -19.96
C THR A 50 17.48 9.86 -20.96
N GLY A 51 16.62 10.67 -21.56
CA GLY A 51 15.73 10.24 -22.65
C GLY A 51 14.44 9.53 -22.23
N VAL A 52 14.15 9.44 -20.91
CA VAL A 52 12.89 8.89 -20.41
C VAL A 52 12.33 9.75 -19.26
N SER A 53 11.01 9.84 -19.19
CA SER A 53 10.31 10.61 -18.14
C SER A 53 10.22 9.87 -16.81
N ASP A 54 10.16 8.54 -16.85
CA ASP A 54 10.10 7.68 -15.66
C ASP A 54 11.19 6.60 -15.73
N PRO A 55 12.41 6.90 -15.23
CA PRO A 55 13.51 5.95 -15.24
C PRO A 55 13.19 4.62 -14.54
N GLY A 56 12.37 4.63 -13.49
CA GLY A 56 12.04 3.44 -12.73
C GLY A 56 11.26 2.38 -13.50
N LEU A 57 10.62 2.75 -14.61
CA LEU A 57 9.93 1.79 -15.49
C LEU A 57 10.87 1.13 -16.50
N HIS A 58 11.94 1.81 -16.86
CA HIS A 58 12.81 1.44 -17.96
C HIS A 58 14.18 0.90 -17.50
N VAL A 59 14.69 1.41 -16.38
CA VAL A 59 15.97 1.00 -15.81
C VAL A 59 15.73 0.30 -14.50
N THR A 60 15.97 -1.02 -14.47
CA THR A 60 15.67 -1.86 -13.32
C THR A 60 16.87 -2.73 -12.94
N PRO A 61 17.76 -2.25 -12.05
CA PRO A 61 18.72 -3.13 -11.41
C PRO A 61 18.00 -4.20 -10.60
N HIS A 62 18.28 -5.47 -10.89
CA HIS A 62 17.63 -6.58 -10.19
C HIS A 62 18.56 -7.77 -9.99
N VAL A 63 18.15 -8.67 -9.13
CA VAL A 63 18.86 -9.89 -8.77
C VAL A 63 17.98 -11.08 -9.16
N LEU A 64 18.52 -11.99 -9.94
CA LEU A 64 17.93 -13.32 -10.16
C LEU A 64 18.66 -14.32 -9.28
N TRP A 65 17.94 -14.94 -8.38
CA TRP A 65 18.47 -15.99 -7.52
C TRP A 65 18.48 -17.32 -8.26
N ARG A 66 19.59 -18.03 -8.23
CA ARG A 66 19.78 -19.24 -9.00
C ARG A 66 20.17 -20.44 -8.14
N ARG A 67 19.66 -21.58 -8.56
CA ARG A 67 20.05 -22.91 -8.05
C ARG A 67 20.80 -23.63 -9.16
N GLY A 68 22.12 -23.60 -9.10
CA GLY A 68 22.96 -24.10 -10.19
C GLY A 68 22.90 -23.25 -11.47
N SER A 69 23.51 -23.72 -12.54
CA SER A 69 23.73 -22.99 -13.80
C SER A 69 22.60 -23.08 -14.81
N GLN A 70 21.53 -23.84 -14.54
CA GLN A 70 20.45 -24.09 -15.51
C GLN A 70 19.39 -22.98 -15.46
N LEU A 71 18.75 -22.68 -16.59
CA LEU A 71 17.71 -21.65 -16.71
C LEU A 71 16.46 -21.95 -15.86
N ASP A 72 16.15 -23.23 -15.66
CA ASP A 72 15.08 -23.71 -14.80
C ASP A 72 15.44 -23.69 -13.31
N GLY A 73 16.69 -23.37 -13.00
CA GLY A 73 17.20 -23.20 -11.63
C GLY A 73 16.92 -21.83 -11.01
N GLN A 74 16.12 -20.97 -11.62
CA GLN A 74 15.75 -19.68 -11.01
C GLN A 74 14.82 -19.91 -9.81
N CYS A 75 15.25 -19.44 -8.64
CA CYS A 75 14.47 -19.58 -7.41
C CYS A 75 13.53 -18.37 -7.18
N ALA A 76 14.02 -17.16 -7.46
CA ALA A 76 13.27 -15.92 -7.26
C ALA A 76 13.95 -14.77 -8.01
N ALA A 77 13.30 -13.61 -8.01
CA ALA A 77 13.86 -12.36 -8.49
C ALA A 77 13.51 -11.21 -7.53
N ASP A 78 14.47 -10.35 -7.28
CA ASP A 78 14.32 -9.15 -6.47
C ASP A 78 14.85 -7.92 -7.24
N THR A 79 14.40 -6.71 -6.88
CA THR A 79 14.80 -5.48 -7.57
C THR A 79 15.01 -4.33 -6.59
N ILE A 80 15.84 -3.36 -6.96
CA ILE A 80 15.84 -2.05 -6.31
C ILE A 80 14.57 -1.33 -6.74
N GLU A 81 13.79 -0.90 -5.79
CA GLU A 81 12.41 -0.47 -5.99
C GLU A 81 12.21 1.04 -5.97
N SER A 82 13.15 1.76 -5.39
CA SER A 82 13.09 3.21 -5.30
C SER A 82 14.46 3.82 -5.51
N PHE A 83 14.44 4.97 -6.19
CA PHE A 83 15.61 5.78 -6.43
C PHE A 83 15.35 7.18 -5.89
N ARG A 84 16.37 7.77 -5.27
CA ARG A 84 16.39 9.18 -4.92
C ARG A 84 17.29 9.93 -5.90
N LEU A 85 16.94 11.17 -6.18
CA LEU A 85 17.76 12.04 -7.02
C LEU A 85 18.83 12.72 -6.13
N GLU A 86 20.09 12.52 -6.47
CA GLU A 86 21.25 13.18 -5.86
C GLU A 86 22.05 13.92 -6.94
N GLY A 87 21.83 15.24 -7.05
CA GLY A 87 22.38 16.01 -8.16
C GLY A 87 21.76 15.57 -9.49
N ASP A 88 22.56 15.05 -10.40
CA ASP A 88 22.16 14.49 -11.70
C ASP A 88 22.07 12.94 -11.69
N ARG A 89 22.22 12.31 -10.52
CA ARG A 89 22.27 10.87 -10.36
C ARG A 89 21.04 10.34 -9.65
N LEU A 90 20.58 9.20 -10.12
CA LEU A 90 19.61 8.36 -9.42
C LEU A 90 20.37 7.35 -8.60
N VAL A 91 20.17 7.40 -7.29
CA VAL A 91 20.80 6.49 -6.33
C VAL A 91 19.74 5.61 -5.71
N GLY A 92 19.94 4.32 -5.76
CA GLY A 92 19.04 3.33 -5.17
C GLY A 92 19.81 2.21 -4.47
N GLU A 93 19.21 1.68 -3.43
CA GLU A 93 19.75 0.52 -2.72
C GLU A 93 18.63 -0.39 -2.22
N ALA A 94 18.95 -1.67 -2.11
CA ALA A 94 18.08 -2.65 -1.47
C ALA A 94 18.89 -3.73 -0.76
N VAL A 95 18.26 -4.27 0.28
CA VAL A 95 18.77 -5.42 1.02
C VAL A 95 17.91 -6.62 0.68
N PHE A 96 18.56 -7.75 0.41
CA PHE A 96 17.92 -8.98 -0.01
C PHE A 96 18.35 -10.14 0.87
N VAL A 97 17.46 -11.12 1.00
CA VAL A 97 17.79 -12.43 1.58
C VAL A 97 17.86 -13.44 0.45
N ALA A 98 18.98 -14.14 0.33
CA ALA A 98 19.10 -15.23 -0.64
C ALA A 98 18.09 -16.35 -0.28
N PRO A 99 17.19 -16.74 -1.21
CA PRO A 99 16.22 -17.78 -0.94
C PRO A 99 16.90 -19.12 -0.63
N MET A 100 16.21 -19.97 0.14
CA MET A 100 16.68 -21.31 0.46
C MET A 100 16.96 -22.12 -0.81
N GLY A 101 18.09 -22.78 -0.84
CA GLY A 101 18.56 -23.56 -1.97
C GLY A 101 19.19 -22.74 -3.10
N CYS A 102 19.40 -21.43 -2.94
CA CYS A 102 20.13 -20.61 -3.89
C CYS A 102 21.62 -20.59 -3.58
N GLU A 103 22.44 -20.75 -4.59
CA GLU A 103 23.91 -20.79 -4.54
C GLU A 103 24.53 -19.60 -5.27
N GLU A 104 23.78 -18.98 -6.18
CA GLU A 104 24.25 -17.88 -7.01
C GLU A 104 23.19 -16.77 -7.12
N ALA A 105 23.68 -15.53 -7.23
CA ALA A 105 22.92 -14.35 -7.58
C ALA A 105 23.41 -13.83 -8.94
N GLU A 106 22.51 -13.67 -9.89
CA GLU A 106 22.78 -12.94 -11.13
C GLU A 106 22.29 -11.51 -10.98
N VAL A 107 23.23 -10.58 -10.73
CA VAL A 107 22.93 -9.15 -10.69
C VAL A 107 22.82 -8.64 -12.11
N ARG A 108 21.71 -8.01 -12.44
CA ARG A 108 21.41 -7.44 -13.76
C ARG A 108 21.19 -5.95 -13.68
N LEU A 109 21.84 -5.20 -14.57
CA LEU A 109 21.63 -3.79 -14.80
C LEU A 109 20.86 -3.66 -16.11
N LEU A 110 19.53 -3.59 -16.01
CA LEU A 110 18.62 -3.74 -17.16
C LEU A 110 18.16 -2.41 -17.72
N LEU A 111 18.18 -2.28 -19.05
CA LEU A 111 17.42 -1.27 -19.82
C LEU A 111 16.37 -1.99 -20.67
N ARG A 112 15.12 -1.50 -20.66
CA ARG A 112 14.02 -2.09 -21.41
C ARG A 112 13.03 -1.06 -21.94
N TYR A 113 12.53 -1.31 -23.16
CA TYR A 113 11.39 -0.61 -23.77
C TYR A 113 11.53 0.92 -23.77
N ALA A 114 12.71 1.43 -24.05
CA ALA A 114 13.08 2.84 -23.88
C ALA A 114 13.83 3.38 -25.08
N ALA A 115 13.11 3.67 -26.18
CA ALA A 115 13.69 4.39 -27.30
C ALA A 115 14.23 5.75 -26.85
N GLY A 116 15.41 6.12 -27.30
CA GLY A 116 16.07 7.37 -26.96
C GLY A 116 16.66 7.46 -25.55
N ALA A 117 16.47 6.40 -24.73
CA ALA A 117 17.05 6.36 -23.40
C ALA A 117 18.54 6.00 -23.42
N THR A 118 19.29 6.65 -22.56
CA THR A 118 20.67 6.24 -22.23
C THR A 118 20.82 6.19 -20.72
N VAL A 119 21.38 5.09 -20.22
CA VAL A 119 21.74 4.93 -18.79
C VAL A 119 23.23 4.67 -18.66
N TRP A 120 23.85 5.34 -17.70
CA TRP A 120 25.22 5.09 -17.26
C TRP A 120 25.19 4.66 -15.79
N PHE A 121 25.74 3.49 -15.48
CA PHE A 121 25.89 2.97 -14.12
C PHE A 121 27.24 3.40 -13.59
N ASP A 122 27.24 4.50 -12.85
CA ASP A 122 28.47 5.13 -12.35
C ASP A 122 29.10 4.31 -11.22
N GLU A 123 28.25 3.72 -10.37
CA GLU A 123 28.70 2.86 -9.26
C GLU A 123 27.69 1.74 -9.03
N VAL A 124 28.21 0.52 -8.88
CA VAL A 124 27.43 -0.67 -8.55
C VAL A 124 28.17 -1.45 -7.49
N THR A 125 27.60 -1.57 -6.31
CA THR A 125 28.20 -2.30 -5.20
C THR A 125 27.31 -3.47 -4.78
N TRP A 126 27.95 -4.60 -4.53
CA TRP A 126 27.35 -5.79 -3.93
C TRP A 126 28.17 -6.17 -2.70
N THR A 127 27.52 -6.18 -1.53
CA THR A 127 28.17 -6.49 -0.26
C THR A 127 27.28 -7.40 0.59
N THR A 128 27.85 -8.08 1.56
CA THR A 128 27.06 -8.62 2.68
C THR A 128 26.39 -7.48 3.41
N GLY A 129 25.14 -7.67 3.85
CA GLY A 129 24.34 -6.67 4.53
C GLY A 129 23.77 -7.22 5.83
N GLU A 130 23.02 -6.36 6.51
CA GLU A 130 22.19 -6.74 7.64
C GLU A 130 20.74 -6.45 7.28
N LEU A 131 19.81 -7.27 7.78
CA LEU A 131 18.40 -6.97 7.65
C LEU A 131 18.10 -5.65 8.35
N PRO A 132 17.25 -4.79 7.73
CA PRO A 132 16.78 -3.61 8.42
C PRO A 132 16.06 -4.04 9.71
N PRO A 133 16.11 -3.19 10.75
CA PRO A 133 15.44 -3.50 12.00
C PRO A 133 13.92 -3.67 11.77
N ALA A 134 13.33 -4.59 12.51
CA ALA A 134 11.89 -4.76 12.52
C ALA A 134 11.19 -3.42 12.85
N ARG A 135 10.07 -3.16 12.19
CA ARG A 135 9.17 -2.02 12.47
C ARG A 135 7.83 -2.54 13.00
N PRO A 136 7.81 -3.01 14.28
CA PRO A 136 6.58 -3.53 14.87
C PRO A 136 5.55 -2.41 15.04
N VAL A 137 4.30 -2.69 14.66
CA VAL A 137 3.16 -1.78 14.83
C VAL A 137 2.04 -2.55 15.51
N ARG A 138 1.60 -2.05 16.66
CA ARG A 138 0.47 -2.60 17.42
C ARG A 138 -0.81 -1.92 16.96
N LEU A 139 -1.74 -2.72 16.47
CA LEU A 139 -2.99 -2.29 15.88
C LEU A 139 -4.17 -2.65 16.76
N GLY A 140 -5.07 -1.72 16.95
CA GLY A 140 -6.36 -1.92 17.57
C GLY A 140 -7.50 -1.67 16.58
N THR A 141 -8.59 -2.42 16.65
CA THR A 141 -9.76 -2.20 15.83
C THR A 141 -11.05 -2.61 16.55
N VAL A 142 -12.15 -2.06 16.08
CA VAL A 142 -13.48 -2.27 16.68
C VAL A 142 -14.40 -2.95 15.66
N ARG A 143 -15.16 -3.94 16.13
CA ARG A 143 -16.33 -4.48 15.46
C ARG A 143 -17.60 -4.05 16.20
N GLY A 144 -18.62 -3.67 15.44
CA GLY A 144 -19.94 -3.33 15.98
C GLY A 144 -20.18 -1.85 16.17
N CYS A 145 -21.38 -1.56 16.56
CA CYS A 145 -21.87 -0.22 16.91
C CYS A 145 -22.84 -0.35 18.10
N PRO A 146 -23.14 0.75 18.80
CA PRO A 146 -24.14 0.69 19.85
C PRO A 146 -25.52 0.36 19.28
N THR A 147 -26.18 -0.61 19.91
CA THR A 147 -27.54 -0.98 19.54
C THR A 147 -28.50 0.06 20.11
N LEU A 148 -29.16 0.82 19.23
CA LEU A 148 -30.16 1.84 19.58
C LEU A 148 -29.64 2.83 20.65
N PRO A 149 -28.62 3.65 20.37
CA PRO A 149 -28.17 4.67 21.32
C PRO A 149 -29.32 5.65 21.60
N ALA A 150 -29.53 5.95 22.87
CA ALA A 150 -30.58 6.88 23.30
C ALA A 150 -30.24 8.34 22.93
N SER A 151 -28.95 8.63 22.72
CA SER A 151 -28.45 9.94 22.34
C SER A 151 -27.10 9.86 21.58
N ALA A 152 -26.69 10.97 20.96
CA ALA A 152 -25.36 11.11 20.39
C ALA A 152 -24.26 10.91 21.46
N ALA A 153 -24.49 11.38 22.69
CA ALA A 153 -23.56 11.18 23.80
C ALA A 153 -23.37 9.71 24.16
N ASP A 154 -24.45 8.90 24.17
CA ASP A 154 -24.37 7.45 24.42
C ASP A 154 -23.58 6.75 23.33
N HIS A 155 -23.72 7.20 22.08
CA HIS A 155 -22.98 6.70 20.93
C HIS A 155 -21.48 6.96 21.06
N LEU A 156 -21.11 8.19 21.34
CA LEU A 156 -19.73 8.59 21.61
C LEU A 156 -19.15 7.82 22.81
N ALA A 157 -19.93 7.66 23.88
CA ALA A 157 -19.52 6.94 25.06
C ALA A 157 -19.28 5.44 24.78
N TRP A 158 -20.05 4.85 23.88
CA TRP A 158 -19.85 3.43 23.51
C TRP A 158 -18.50 3.25 22.82
N TYR A 159 -18.18 4.04 21.77
CA TYR A 159 -16.86 3.97 21.13
C TYR A 159 -15.74 4.35 22.09
N GLY A 160 -15.98 5.33 22.96
CA GLY A 160 -15.05 5.66 24.03
C GLY A 160 -14.67 4.46 24.88
N ARG A 161 -15.64 3.66 25.32
CA ARG A 161 -15.38 2.43 26.10
C ARG A 161 -14.64 1.37 25.28
N GLN A 162 -14.88 1.25 23.96
CA GLN A 162 -14.11 0.31 23.12
C GLN A 162 -12.65 0.76 23.00
N ILE A 163 -12.42 2.04 22.80
CA ILE A 163 -11.06 2.61 22.77
C ILE A 163 -10.37 2.39 24.13
N ASP A 164 -11.05 2.66 25.26
CA ASP A 164 -10.51 2.47 26.62
C ASP A 164 -10.07 1.03 26.90
N ARG A 165 -10.70 0.04 26.22
CA ARG A 165 -10.28 -1.37 26.27
C ARG A 165 -9.02 -1.63 25.44
N LEU A 166 -8.90 -0.98 24.26
CA LEU A 166 -7.79 -1.16 23.36
C LEU A 166 -6.50 -0.51 23.86
N ILE A 167 -6.59 0.65 24.51
CA ILE A 167 -5.41 1.38 24.98
C ILE A 167 -4.61 0.62 26.04
N THR A 168 -5.19 -0.40 26.68
CA THR A 168 -4.45 -1.27 27.62
C THR A 168 -3.39 -2.12 26.95
N ASP A 169 -3.51 -2.34 25.63
CA ASP A 169 -2.53 -3.08 24.81
C ASP A 169 -1.46 -2.15 24.20
N GLU A 170 -1.48 -0.87 24.60
CA GLU A 170 -0.56 0.19 24.10
C GLU A 170 -0.45 0.21 22.57
N PRO A 171 -1.56 0.39 21.83
CA PRO A 171 -1.56 0.35 20.39
C PRO A 171 -0.84 1.58 19.79
N ASP A 172 -0.28 1.41 18.60
CA ASP A 172 0.25 2.52 17.80
C ASP A 172 -0.87 3.19 17.00
N LEU A 173 -1.89 2.43 16.60
CA LEU A 173 -3.05 2.92 15.88
C LEU A 173 -4.32 2.15 16.27
N ILE A 174 -5.43 2.87 16.45
CA ILE A 174 -6.78 2.31 16.60
C ILE A 174 -7.65 2.75 15.43
N LEU A 175 -8.36 1.79 14.80
CA LEU A 175 -9.33 2.04 13.74
C LEU A 175 -10.75 1.75 14.21
N LEU A 176 -11.65 2.70 14.03
CA LEU A 176 -13.09 2.55 14.22
C LEU A 176 -13.82 2.33 12.89
N PRO A 177 -15.02 1.73 12.89
CA PRO A 177 -15.79 1.46 11.68
C PRO A 177 -16.20 2.71 10.89
N GLU A 178 -16.79 2.48 9.71
CA GLU A 178 -17.49 3.47 8.91
C GLU A 178 -18.68 4.05 9.69
N PHE A 179 -18.98 5.35 9.50
CA PHE A 179 -20.06 6.06 10.18
C PHE A 179 -20.00 6.01 11.71
N ALA A 180 -18.80 5.96 12.28
CA ALA A 180 -18.63 5.87 13.72
C ALA A 180 -19.19 7.07 14.50
N ASN A 181 -19.42 8.21 13.85
CA ASN A 181 -20.08 9.37 14.47
C ASN A 181 -21.62 9.36 14.38
N THR A 182 -22.22 8.48 13.57
CA THR A 182 -23.68 8.53 13.27
C THR A 182 -24.48 7.28 13.57
N ALA A 183 -23.87 6.21 14.09
CA ALA A 183 -24.51 4.96 14.50
C ALA A 183 -25.18 4.08 13.46
N SER A 184 -25.06 4.31 12.23
CA SER A 184 -25.38 3.52 11.04
C SER A 184 -26.26 4.25 10.02
N MET A 185 -26.04 3.96 8.74
CA MET A 185 -26.90 4.43 7.65
C MET A 185 -28.31 3.85 7.67
N SER A 186 -28.52 2.66 8.26
CA SER A 186 -29.85 2.02 8.29
C SER A 186 -30.87 2.76 9.17
N ALA A 187 -30.40 3.57 10.12
CA ALA A 187 -31.25 4.47 10.88
C ALA A 187 -31.55 5.79 10.15
N ALA A 188 -30.90 6.04 9.02
CA ALA A 188 -30.86 7.29 8.29
C ALA A 188 -31.41 7.18 6.87
N ALA A 189 -32.22 6.19 6.56
CA ALA A 189 -32.98 6.17 5.32
C ALA A 189 -34.06 7.27 5.33
N GLY A 190 -33.64 8.54 5.20
CA GLY A 190 -34.50 9.70 5.20
C GLY A 190 -33.73 11.01 5.39
N ALA A 191 -34.42 12.14 5.46
CA ALA A 191 -33.88 13.50 5.58
C ALA A 191 -32.88 13.74 6.74
N ASP A 192 -32.77 12.81 7.67
CA ASP A 192 -31.95 12.93 8.87
C ASP A 192 -30.44 12.68 8.68
N LEU A 193 -29.98 12.17 7.51
CA LEU A 193 -28.56 11.84 7.30
C LEU A 193 -27.71 13.11 7.29
N LEU A 194 -28.16 14.12 6.59
CA LEU A 194 -27.49 15.42 6.46
C LEU A 194 -27.43 16.16 7.80
N ASP A 195 -28.49 16.01 8.63
CA ASP A 195 -28.56 16.64 9.96
C ASP A 195 -27.60 15.98 10.97
N ARG A 196 -27.12 14.77 10.67
CA ARG A 196 -26.19 14.02 11.52
C ARG A 196 -24.73 14.16 11.09
N ALA A 197 -24.49 14.69 9.89
CA ALA A 197 -23.16 14.95 9.40
C ALA A 197 -22.49 16.05 10.23
N GLU A 198 -21.22 15.87 10.53
CA GLU A 198 -20.44 16.72 11.40
C GLU A 198 -19.40 17.50 10.60
N GLU A 199 -19.28 18.80 10.84
CA GLU A 199 -18.15 19.56 10.33
C GLU A 199 -16.85 19.06 10.95
N LEU A 200 -15.77 19.00 10.15
CA LEU A 200 -14.48 18.49 10.61
C LEU A 200 -13.47 19.63 10.85
N PRO A 201 -12.78 19.64 12.01
CA PRO A 201 -12.98 18.77 13.16
C PRO A 201 -14.24 19.14 13.98
N GLY A 202 -14.94 18.12 14.48
CA GLY A 202 -16.14 18.27 15.30
C GLY A 202 -16.07 17.42 16.58
N ALA A 203 -17.19 17.28 17.29
CA ALA A 203 -17.24 16.62 18.60
C ALA A 203 -16.70 15.18 18.60
N PHE A 204 -16.91 14.44 17.50
CA PHE A 204 -16.34 13.10 17.37
C PHE A 204 -14.82 13.15 17.21
N CYS A 205 -14.30 14.05 16.39
CA CYS A 205 -12.86 14.28 16.25
C CYS A 205 -12.23 14.74 17.58
N ASP A 206 -12.89 15.59 18.34
CA ASP A 206 -12.44 16.03 19.68
C ASP A 206 -12.32 14.85 20.65
N MET A 207 -13.27 13.91 20.59
CA MET A 207 -13.24 12.69 21.38
C MET A 207 -12.05 11.81 20.98
N LEU A 208 -11.80 11.64 19.68
CA LEU A 208 -10.62 10.90 19.17
C LEU A 208 -9.33 11.60 19.59
N ALA A 209 -9.22 12.91 19.40
CA ALA A 209 -8.05 13.73 19.73
C ALA A 209 -7.68 13.64 21.23
N LYS A 210 -8.68 13.70 22.10
CA LYS A 210 -8.47 13.52 23.55
C LYS A 210 -7.88 12.15 23.87
N ARG A 211 -8.40 11.08 23.27
CA ARG A 211 -7.93 9.71 23.51
C ARG A 211 -6.59 9.43 22.85
N ALA A 212 -6.34 9.98 21.67
CA ALA A 212 -5.06 9.92 21.00
C ALA A 212 -3.93 10.43 21.89
N ARG A 213 -4.14 11.62 22.49
CA ARG A 213 -3.19 12.20 23.46
C ARG A 213 -3.00 11.34 24.71
N GLN A 214 -4.10 10.82 25.27
CA GLN A 214 -4.07 10.01 26.49
C GLN A 214 -3.35 8.68 26.29
N ALA A 215 -3.55 8.06 25.15
CA ALA A 215 -2.98 6.75 24.80
C ALA A 215 -1.65 6.84 24.05
N ASN A 216 -1.21 8.04 23.65
CA ASN A 216 -0.07 8.26 22.77
C ASN A 216 -0.14 7.38 21.51
N CYS A 217 -1.33 7.31 20.86
CA CYS A 217 -1.55 6.51 19.66
C CYS A 217 -2.34 7.27 18.60
N TYR A 218 -2.21 6.84 17.34
CA TYR A 218 -3.04 7.34 16.25
C TYR A 218 -4.47 6.82 16.39
N MET A 219 -5.44 7.66 16.04
CA MET A 219 -6.84 7.30 15.98
C MET A 219 -7.38 7.51 14.58
N ALA A 220 -8.05 6.51 14.03
CA ALA A 220 -8.70 6.59 12.73
C ALA A 220 -10.14 6.13 12.81
N ALA A 221 -11.03 6.74 12.04
CA ALA A 221 -12.45 6.39 12.03
C ALA A 221 -13.11 6.76 10.70
N GLY A 222 -14.11 5.98 10.27
CA GLY A 222 -15.07 6.41 9.26
C GLY A 222 -16.12 7.35 9.86
N VAL A 223 -16.40 8.46 9.21
CA VAL A 223 -17.31 9.53 9.68
C VAL A 223 -18.22 10.02 8.56
N LEU A 224 -19.37 10.52 8.90
CA LEU A 224 -20.17 11.33 8.01
C LEU A 224 -19.75 12.80 8.18
N GLU A 225 -19.10 13.33 7.15
CA GLU A 225 -18.54 14.68 7.11
C GLU A 225 -19.55 15.64 6.49
N ARG A 226 -19.63 16.83 7.05
CA ARG A 226 -20.32 17.98 6.48
C ARG A 226 -19.32 19.07 6.13
N ASP A 227 -19.38 19.55 4.89
CA ASP A 227 -18.56 20.67 4.39
C ASP A 227 -19.53 21.70 3.77
N GLY A 228 -19.97 22.67 4.56
CA GLY A 228 -21.04 23.59 4.20
C GLY A 228 -22.36 22.85 3.98
N ASP A 229 -22.86 22.89 2.74
CA ASP A 229 -24.10 22.22 2.31
C ASP A 229 -23.84 20.84 1.70
N ILE A 230 -22.59 20.39 1.66
CA ILE A 230 -22.18 19.14 1.06
C ILE A 230 -21.91 18.11 2.15
N VAL A 231 -22.32 16.86 1.90
CA VAL A 231 -22.06 15.75 2.81
C VAL A 231 -21.21 14.68 2.11
N TYR A 232 -20.20 14.19 2.82
CA TYR A 232 -19.32 13.14 2.40
C TYR A 232 -19.31 11.98 3.39
N ASN A 233 -19.14 10.77 2.88
CA ASN A 233 -18.68 9.64 3.68
C ASN A 233 -17.16 9.70 3.71
N SER A 234 -16.58 9.90 4.88
CA SER A 234 -15.16 10.20 5.04
C SER A 234 -14.50 9.31 6.08
N ALA A 235 -13.17 9.29 6.06
CA ALA A 235 -12.36 8.73 7.12
C ALA A 235 -11.34 9.77 7.59
N VAL A 236 -11.14 9.85 8.89
CA VAL A 236 -10.22 10.79 9.53
C VAL A 236 -9.05 10.06 10.17
N LEU A 237 -7.88 10.69 10.18
CA LEU A 237 -6.70 10.26 10.91
C LEU A 237 -6.26 11.36 11.86
N VAL A 238 -6.16 11.02 13.14
CA VAL A 238 -5.69 11.90 14.22
C VAL A 238 -4.38 11.33 14.77
N ASP A 239 -3.38 12.18 14.98
CA ASP A 239 -2.07 11.76 15.48
C ASP A 239 -2.02 11.63 17.00
N ARG A 240 -0.83 11.26 17.51
CA ARG A 240 -0.56 11.08 18.95
C ARG A 240 -0.70 12.38 19.75
N GLN A 241 -0.57 13.54 19.10
CA GLN A 241 -0.75 14.88 19.68
C GLN A 241 -2.23 15.31 19.65
N GLY A 242 -3.08 14.52 19.00
CA GLY A 242 -4.49 14.80 18.83
C GLY A 242 -4.78 15.83 17.72
N GLU A 243 -3.85 15.99 16.79
CA GLU A 243 -4.04 16.85 15.63
C GLU A 243 -4.61 16.02 14.47
N LEU A 244 -5.52 16.63 13.70
CA LEU A 244 -6.08 16.02 12.50
C LEU A 244 -5.01 16.00 11.39
N VAL A 245 -4.49 14.81 11.10
CA VAL A 245 -3.47 14.58 10.05
C VAL A 245 -4.07 14.72 8.66
N GLY A 246 -5.31 14.25 8.48
CA GLY A 246 -6.00 14.34 7.21
C GLY A 246 -7.34 13.65 7.18
N VAL A 247 -8.03 13.89 6.07
CA VAL A 247 -9.35 13.34 5.76
C VAL A 247 -9.31 12.68 4.40
N GLN A 248 -9.86 11.48 4.28
CA GLN A 248 -10.10 10.79 3.02
C GLN A 248 -11.60 10.73 2.78
N ARG A 249 -12.11 11.37 1.74
CA ARG A 249 -13.50 11.24 1.28
C ARG A 249 -13.63 9.96 0.44
N LYS A 250 -14.70 9.19 0.68
CA LYS A 250 -14.99 7.93 -0.05
C LYS A 250 -15.16 8.21 -1.53
N VAL A 251 -14.38 7.52 -2.35
CA VAL A 251 -14.37 7.77 -3.80
C VAL A 251 -15.54 7.06 -4.49
N HIS A 252 -15.92 5.88 -3.97
CA HIS A 252 -17.01 5.09 -4.53
C HIS A 252 -18.14 4.97 -3.50
N PRO A 253 -19.10 5.92 -3.46
CA PRO A 253 -20.29 5.79 -2.62
C PRO A 253 -21.04 4.50 -2.94
N TYR A 254 -21.60 3.86 -1.91
CA TYR A 254 -22.49 2.73 -2.11
C TYR A 254 -23.83 3.24 -2.65
N TRP A 255 -24.50 2.45 -3.51
CA TRP A 255 -25.67 2.90 -4.27
C TRP A 255 -26.77 3.67 -3.49
N PRO A 256 -27.03 3.45 -2.17
CA PRO A 256 -27.99 4.27 -1.42
C PRO A 256 -27.45 5.63 -0.96
N GLU A 257 -26.12 5.84 -0.98
CA GLU A 257 -25.49 7.06 -0.44
C GLU A 257 -25.70 8.25 -1.38
N GLU A 258 -25.52 8.07 -2.70
CA GLU A 258 -25.70 9.15 -3.68
C GLU A 258 -27.15 9.68 -3.70
N PRO A 259 -28.21 8.82 -3.77
CA PRO A 259 -29.58 9.29 -3.67
C PRO A 259 -29.92 9.95 -2.33
N ALA A 260 -29.17 9.64 -1.25
CA ALA A 260 -29.30 10.29 0.04
C ALA A 260 -28.58 11.64 0.10
N GLY A 261 -27.84 12.04 -0.94
CA GLY A 261 -27.14 13.32 -1.03
C GLY A 261 -25.67 13.29 -0.61
N VAL A 262 -25.07 12.10 -0.47
CA VAL A 262 -23.64 11.96 -0.22
C VAL A 262 -22.86 12.11 -1.52
N VAL A 263 -21.88 13.00 -1.53
CA VAL A 263 -21.03 13.31 -2.69
C VAL A 263 -19.77 12.44 -2.67
N PRO A 264 -19.31 11.90 -3.83
CA PRO A 264 -18.07 11.15 -3.91
C PRO A 264 -16.84 12.03 -3.68
N GLY A 265 -15.78 11.46 -3.09
CA GLY A 265 -14.45 12.02 -3.10
C GLY A 265 -13.77 11.87 -4.46
N GLU A 266 -12.70 12.63 -4.69
CA GLU A 266 -12.03 12.72 -6.00
C GLU A 266 -10.64 12.05 -6.04
N SER A 267 -10.10 11.65 -4.88
CA SER A 267 -8.73 11.12 -4.78
C SER A 267 -8.61 10.06 -3.69
N PHE A 268 -7.60 9.22 -3.85
CA PHE A 268 -7.07 8.39 -2.77
C PHE A 268 -5.74 8.99 -2.30
N ASP A 269 -5.66 9.38 -1.04
CA ASP A 269 -4.47 9.98 -0.46
C ASP A 269 -3.80 9.08 0.58
N THR A 270 -2.51 9.31 0.80
CA THR A 270 -1.73 8.60 1.81
C THR A 270 -1.22 9.56 2.86
N PHE A 271 -1.14 9.09 4.09
CA PHE A 271 -0.77 9.87 5.26
C PHE A 271 0.47 9.29 5.91
N ARG A 272 1.42 10.13 6.25
CA ARG A 272 2.63 9.71 6.96
C ARG A 272 2.35 9.67 8.46
N THR A 273 2.76 8.56 9.07
CA THR A 273 2.81 8.39 10.51
C THR A 273 4.27 8.21 10.94
N ASP A 274 4.53 8.17 12.24
CA ASP A 274 5.88 7.88 12.76
C ASP A 274 6.33 6.43 12.59
N PHE A 275 5.39 5.52 12.29
CA PHE A 275 5.68 4.09 12.06
C PHE A 275 5.65 3.70 10.56
N GLY A 276 5.06 4.52 9.68
CA GLY A 276 4.96 4.19 8.25
C GLY A 276 3.95 5.03 7.50
N VAL A 277 3.58 4.60 6.30
CA VAL A 277 2.60 5.28 5.44
C VAL A 277 1.29 4.51 5.43
N VAL A 278 0.20 5.19 5.76
CA VAL A 278 -1.15 4.62 5.76
C VAL A 278 -2.02 5.26 4.69
N GLY A 279 -3.07 4.56 4.27
CA GLY A 279 -4.11 5.11 3.39
C GLY A 279 -5.46 4.52 3.74
N PHE A 280 -6.55 5.16 3.30
CA PHE A 280 -7.90 4.66 3.56
C PHE A 280 -8.55 4.11 2.30
N MET A 281 -9.25 3.01 2.50
CA MET A 281 -10.22 2.43 1.58
C MET A 281 -11.52 2.25 2.36
N ILE A 282 -12.59 2.96 1.97
CA ILE A 282 -13.82 3.02 2.78
C ILE A 282 -14.87 2.09 2.16
N CYS A 283 -15.25 1.02 2.88
CA CYS A 283 -16.35 0.12 2.55
C CYS A 283 -16.39 -0.28 1.08
N TYR A 284 -17.29 0.30 0.28
CA TYR A 284 -17.52 -0.03 -1.12
C TYR A 284 -16.31 0.24 -2.03
N ASP A 285 -15.36 1.08 -1.62
CA ASP A 285 -14.07 1.25 -2.31
C ASP A 285 -13.33 -0.08 -2.51
N SER A 286 -13.53 -1.06 -1.62
CA SER A 286 -12.88 -2.37 -1.70
C SER A 286 -13.24 -3.20 -2.93
N TRP A 287 -14.40 -2.93 -3.55
CA TRP A 287 -14.85 -3.62 -4.77
C TRP A 287 -14.01 -3.24 -5.99
N TRP A 288 -13.40 -2.06 -5.97
CA TRP A 288 -12.60 -1.52 -7.06
C TRP A 288 -11.11 -1.79 -6.83
N PRO A 289 -10.46 -2.64 -7.67
CA PRO A 289 -9.03 -2.96 -7.52
C PRO A 289 -8.15 -1.72 -7.52
N GLU A 290 -8.56 -0.69 -8.24
CA GLU A 290 -7.88 0.59 -8.40
C GLU A 290 -7.67 1.31 -7.07
N SER A 291 -8.59 1.18 -6.13
CA SER A 291 -8.54 1.84 -4.82
C SER A 291 -7.28 1.44 -4.04
N ALA A 292 -7.11 0.16 -3.78
CA ALA A 292 -5.92 -0.35 -3.09
C ALA A 292 -4.65 -0.15 -3.94
N ARG A 293 -4.77 -0.25 -5.28
CA ARG A 293 -3.65 -0.04 -6.20
C ARG A 293 -3.11 1.38 -6.13
N LEU A 294 -3.97 2.40 -6.16
CA LEU A 294 -3.56 3.80 -6.06
C LEU A 294 -2.90 4.11 -4.73
N LEU A 295 -3.46 3.60 -3.62
CA LEU A 295 -2.85 3.74 -2.29
C LEU A 295 -1.44 3.12 -2.24
N ALA A 296 -1.29 1.89 -2.73
CA ALA A 296 0.00 1.23 -2.77
C ALA A 296 1.01 1.97 -3.66
N LEU A 297 0.58 2.49 -4.80
CA LEU A 297 1.43 3.30 -5.70
C LEU A 297 1.90 4.61 -5.06
N LYS A 298 1.06 5.21 -4.21
CA LYS A 298 1.40 6.38 -3.40
C LYS A 298 2.20 6.03 -2.14
N GLY A 299 2.53 4.76 -1.92
CA GLY A 299 3.46 4.31 -0.88
C GLY A 299 2.80 3.75 0.37
N ALA A 300 1.50 3.56 0.41
CA ALA A 300 0.84 2.94 1.56
C ALA A 300 1.44 1.56 1.86
N GLU A 301 1.72 1.32 3.11
CA GLU A 301 2.20 0.06 3.68
C GLU A 301 1.08 -0.66 4.44
N LEU A 302 0.18 0.12 5.02
CA LEU A 302 -1.02 -0.31 5.73
C LEU A 302 -2.23 0.42 5.17
N VAL A 303 -3.25 -0.33 4.74
CA VAL A 303 -4.55 0.20 4.34
C VAL A 303 -5.52 0.08 5.52
N LEU A 304 -6.07 1.21 5.93
CA LEU A 304 -7.11 1.31 6.94
C LEU A 304 -8.46 1.17 6.24
N PHE A 305 -9.23 0.19 6.67
CA PHE A 305 -10.48 -0.19 6.02
C PHE A 305 -11.68 -0.07 6.98
N PRO A 306 -12.16 1.15 7.26
CA PRO A 306 -13.43 1.34 7.95
C PRO A 306 -14.58 0.96 7.01
N ASN A 307 -15.52 0.13 7.50
CA ASN A 307 -16.65 -0.30 6.70
C ASN A 307 -17.88 -0.62 7.56
N ALA A 308 -19.07 -0.66 6.91
CA ALA A 308 -20.29 -1.17 7.51
C ALA A 308 -20.36 -2.69 7.35
N GLY A 309 -20.09 -3.18 6.14
CA GLY A 309 -20.01 -4.59 5.82
C GLY A 309 -19.25 -4.80 4.51
N TYR A 310 -18.62 -5.94 4.33
CA TYR A 310 -17.80 -6.24 3.17
C TYR A 310 -17.85 -7.72 2.79
N GLU A 311 -17.43 -8.02 1.55
CA GLU A 311 -17.21 -9.39 1.09
C GLU A 311 -15.81 -9.87 1.50
N PRO A 312 -15.69 -10.87 2.38
CA PRO A 312 -14.40 -11.30 2.92
C PRO A 312 -13.39 -11.79 1.88
N LEU A 313 -13.85 -12.29 0.72
CA LEU A 313 -12.99 -12.81 -0.34
C LEU A 313 -12.21 -11.72 -1.08
N ILE A 314 -12.65 -10.46 -1.00
CA ILE A 314 -12.03 -9.35 -1.73
C ILE A 314 -10.74 -8.88 -1.06
N LEU A 315 -10.70 -8.81 0.26
CA LEU A 315 -9.56 -8.23 0.99
C LEU A 315 -8.24 -8.99 0.78
N PRO A 316 -8.21 -10.34 0.80
CA PRO A 316 -7.01 -11.09 0.45
C PRO A 316 -6.43 -10.70 -0.91
N ALA A 317 -7.27 -10.55 -1.93
CA ALA A 317 -6.83 -10.13 -3.25
C ALA A 317 -6.23 -8.71 -3.23
N ARG A 318 -6.86 -7.76 -2.54
CA ARG A 318 -6.33 -6.39 -2.41
C ARG A 318 -4.99 -6.35 -1.68
N ALA A 319 -4.81 -7.18 -0.65
CA ALA A 319 -3.56 -7.30 0.09
C ALA A 319 -2.44 -7.89 -0.78
N ILE A 320 -2.71 -9.02 -1.46
CA ILE A 320 -1.74 -9.73 -2.32
C ILE A 320 -1.32 -8.88 -3.52
N ASP A 321 -2.30 -8.35 -4.27
CA ASP A 321 -2.06 -7.58 -5.50
C ASP A 321 -1.20 -6.34 -5.26
N ASN A 322 -1.22 -5.81 -4.04
CA ASN A 322 -0.62 -4.54 -3.68
C ASN A 322 0.50 -4.66 -2.65
N ASN A 323 0.70 -5.84 -2.07
CA ASN A 323 1.65 -6.12 -0.99
C ASN A 323 1.51 -5.12 0.17
N VAL A 324 0.29 -4.95 0.65
CA VAL A 324 -0.07 -4.08 1.77
C VAL A 324 -0.73 -4.88 2.89
N TYR A 325 -0.53 -4.45 4.13
CA TYR A 325 -1.38 -4.89 5.23
C TYR A 325 -2.75 -4.21 5.14
N ILE A 326 -3.80 -4.87 5.64
CA ILE A 326 -5.13 -4.26 5.75
C ILE A 326 -5.64 -4.42 7.17
N LEU A 327 -5.94 -3.30 7.83
CA LEU A 327 -6.62 -3.26 9.11
C LEU A 327 -8.11 -2.96 8.87
N THR A 328 -8.97 -3.86 9.28
CA THR A 328 -10.43 -3.78 9.05
C THR A 328 -11.16 -3.47 10.34
N ALA A 329 -11.96 -2.42 10.35
CA ALA A 329 -12.99 -2.14 11.34
C ALA A 329 -14.37 -2.22 10.68
N SER A 330 -15.35 -2.85 11.31
CA SER A 330 -16.64 -3.10 10.66
C SER A 330 -17.82 -2.99 11.62
N LEU A 331 -18.95 -2.50 11.12
CA LEU A 331 -20.20 -2.51 11.89
C LEU A 331 -20.78 -3.92 11.97
N TYR A 332 -20.83 -4.65 10.84
CA TYR A 332 -21.59 -5.91 10.75
C TYR A 332 -20.74 -7.11 10.34
N SER A 333 -19.70 -6.90 9.55
CA SER A 333 -18.76 -7.94 9.11
C SER A 333 -17.63 -8.13 10.14
N PRO A 334 -16.77 -9.15 10.02
CA PRO A 334 -15.65 -9.33 10.92
C PRO A 334 -14.67 -8.15 10.93
N ALA A 335 -14.18 -7.76 12.11
CA ALA A 335 -12.94 -7.00 12.21
C ALA A 335 -11.77 -7.94 11.98
N ALA A 336 -10.72 -7.49 11.28
CA ALA A 336 -9.60 -8.35 10.93
C ALA A 336 -8.30 -7.58 10.68
N VAL A 337 -7.18 -8.29 10.76
CA VAL A 337 -5.87 -7.88 10.24
C VAL A 337 -5.47 -8.87 9.17
N THR A 338 -5.25 -8.39 7.95
CA THR A 338 -4.83 -9.21 6.80
C THR A 338 -3.41 -8.82 6.42
N ASN A 339 -2.54 -9.83 6.24
CA ASN A 339 -1.16 -9.60 5.83
C ASN A 339 -1.01 -9.48 4.31
N THR A 340 0.19 -9.21 3.86
CA THR A 340 0.54 -9.01 2.44
C THR A 340 0.41 -10.28 1.57
N LEU A 341 0.22 -11.44 2.18
CA LEU A 341 -0.08 -12.72 1.52
C LEU A 341 -1.58 -13.00 1.45
N GLY A 342 -2.42 -12.08 1.94
CA GLY A 342 -3.86 -12.29 2.02
C GLY A 342 -4.31 -13.16 3.19
N GLU A 343 -3.42 -13.54 4.09
CA GLU A 343 -3.74 -14.34 5.25
C GLU A 343 -4.31 -13.48 6.37
N THR A 344 -5.31 -14.00 7.05
CA THR A 344 -5.90 -13.34 8.21
C THR A 344 -5.05 -13.63 9.45
N LEU A 345 -4.33 -12.64 9.95
CA LEU A 345 -3.50 -12.75 11.17
C LEU A 345 -4.34 -12.76 12.45
N ALA A 346 -5.40 -11.95 12.45
CA ALA A 346 -6.32 -11.85 13.58
C ALA A 346 -7.73 -11.52 13.06
N ARG A 347 -8.77 -12.04 13.75
CA ARG A 347 -10.16 -11.85 13.35
C ARG A 347 -11.09 -11.87 14.55
N SER A 348 -12.10 -10.99 14.57
CA SER A 348 -13.22 -11.01 15.48
C SER A 348 -14.55 -11.00 14.73
N THR A 349 -15.45 -11.92 15.07
CA THR A 349 -16.83 -11.99 14.55
C THR A 349 -17.87 -11.54 15.56
N VAL A 350 -17.44 -11.21 16.79
CA VAL A 350 -18.29 -10.70 17.85
C VAL A 350 -18.02 -9.21 18.08
N ASP A 351 -19.04 -8.50 18.55
CA ASP A 351 -18.92 -7.07 18.85
C ASP A 351 -17.89 -6.84 19.97
N GLY A 352 -17.05 -5.85 19.76
CA GLY A 352 -15.99 -5.52 20.69
C GLY A 352 -14.69 -5.11 20.00
N VAL A 353 -13.58 -5.47 20.59
CA VAL A 353 -12.25 -5.04 20.17
C VAL A 353 -11.40 -6.22 19.70
N LEU A 354 -10.43 -5.90 18.84
CA LEU A 354 -9.41 -6.81 18.34
C LEU A 354 -8.08 -6.08 18.36
N SER A 355 -7.05 -6.72 18.92
CA SER A 355 -5.66 -6.24 18.89
C SER A 355 -4.79 -7.21 18.13
N ALA A 356 -3.81 -6.70 17.40
CA ALA A 356 -2.79 -7.49 16.72
C ALA A 356 -1.50 -6.68 16.54
N GLN A 357 -0.38 -7.36 16.34
CA GLN A 357 0.88 -6.75 15.97
C GLN A 357 1.30 -7.21 14.59
N ILE A 358 1.79 -6.28 13.78
CA ILE A 358 2.42 -6.52 12.47
C ILE A 358 3.84 -6.01 12.49
N ASP A 359 4.64 -6.41 11.50
CA ASP A 359 5.94 -5.83 11.23
C ASP A 359 5.93 -5.25 9.82
N LEU A 360 5.96 -3.93 9.70
CA LEU A 360 5.96 -3.25 8.39
C LEU A 360 7.23 -3.48 7.58
N GLU A 361 8.32 -3.92 8.22
CA GLU A 361 9.53 -4.31 7.49
C GLU A 361 9.39 -5.72 6.89
N SER A 362 8.67 -6.60 7.57
CA SER A 362 8.39 -7.97 7.11
C SER A 362 7.13 -7.98 6.23
N ARG A 363 7.32 -7.71 4.94
CA ARG A 363 6.25 -7.79 3.93
C ARG A 363 6.55 -8.89 2.90
N PRO A 364 6.30 -10.16 3.26
CA PRO A 364 6.53 -11.28 2.36
C PRO A 364 5.70 -11.13 1.09
N LYS A 365 6.24 -11.61 -0.03
CA LYS A 365 5.58 -11.60 -1.35
C LYS A 365 5.09 -12.99 -1.72
N CYS A 366 3.95 -13.02 -2.38
CA CYS A 366 3.61 -14.15 -3.24
C CYS A 366 4.34 -13.98 -4.58
N HIS A 367 5.35 -14.79 -4.86
CA HIS A 367 6.06 -14.73 -6.15
C HIS A 367 5.36 -15.62 -7.16
N PRO A 368 4.84 -15.10 -8.28
CA PRO A 368 4.06 -15.88 -9.25
C PRO A 368 4.83 -17.00 -9.93
N ASN A 369 6.15 -16.90 -10.02
CA ASN A 369 7.00 -17.87 -10.73
C ASN A 369 7.74 -18.84 -9.82
N ALA A 370 7.63 -18.71 -8.50
CA ALA A 370 8.43 -19.50 -7.56
C ALA A 370 7.66 -20.68 -6.92
N GLY A 371 6.59 -21.16 -7.55
CA GLY A 371 5.85 -22.32 -7.05
C GLY A 371 5.33 -22.18 -5.61
N GLY A 372 5.00 -20.97 -5.19
CA GLY A 372 4.57 -20.68 -3.83
C GLY A 372 5.71 -20.39 -2.84
N ASN A 373 6.93 -20.25 -3.29
CA ASN A 373 8.03 -19.83 -2.42
C ASN A 373 7.85 -18.37 -2.03
N LEU A 374 7.56 -18.17 -0.77
CA LEU A 374 7.46 -16.88 -0.13
C LEU A 374 8.88 -16.38 0.14
N ASN A 375 9.23 -15.23 -0.39
CA ASN A 375 10.47 -14.56 0.02
C ASN A 375 10.14 -13.62 1.20
N PRO A 376 10.54 -13.94 2.43
CA PRO A 376 10.22 -13.11 3.61
C PRO A 376 11.07 -11.84 3.72
N GLY A 377 11.82 -11.49 2.67
CA GLY A 377 12.69 -10.33 2.69
C GLY A 377 11.97 -8.98 2.63
N PRO A 378 12.62 -7.88 3.05
CA PRO A 378 12.14 -6.53 2.83
C PRO A 378 12.05 -6.23 1.33
N GLY A 379 11.14 -5.39 0.91
CA GLY A 379 11.08 -4.90 -0.47
C GLY A 379 10.04 -5.56 -1.40
N GLY A 380 9.11 -6.35 -0.88
CA GLY A 380 8.12 -7.08 -1.68
C GLY A 380 7.11 -6.27 -2.48
N ALA A 381 6.80 -5.09 -2.01
CA ALA A 381 5.65 -4.32 -2.50
C ALA A 381 5.81 -3.75 -3.92
N ARG A 382 7.02 -3.51 -4.33
CA ARG A 382 7.27 -2.64 -5.48
C ARG A 382 7.63 -3.39 -6.75
N TRP A 383 7.98 -4.68 -6.67
CA TRP A 383 8.16 -5.50 -7.85
C TRP A 383 6.91 -5.46 -8.76
N ALA A 384 5.73 -5.60 -8.19
CA ALA A 384 4.48 -5.49 -8.92
C ALA A 384 4.27 -4.09 -9.57
N ARG A 385 4.85 -3.02 -9.03
CA ARG A 385 4.83 -1.69 -9.65
C ARG A 385 5.68 -1.64 -10.91
N ASN A 386 6.92 -2.16 -10.84
CA ASN A 386 7.90 -2.04 -11.90
C ASN A 386 7.67 -3.04 -13.04
N ALA A 387 6.96 -4.16 -12.76
CA ALA A 387 6.61 -5.15 -13.77
C ALA A 387 5.39 -4.77 -14.63
N ARG A 388 4.65 -3.71 -14.26
CA ARG A 388 3.44 -3.31 -14.98
C ARG A 388 3.74 -2.71 -16.35
N SER A 389 2.91 -3.04 -17.32
CA SER A 389 2.83 -2.28 -18.55
C SER A 389 1.89 -1.08 -18.35
N VAL A 390 2.45 0.12 -18.17
CA VAL A 390 1.67 1.35 -17.95
C VAL A 390 0.80 1.72 -19.15
N ARG A 391 1.16 1.30 -20.35
CA ARG A 391 0.41 1.59 -21.60
C ARG A 391 -1.02 1.06 -21.58
N ILE A 392 -1.26 -0.07 -20.88
CA ILE A 392 -2.61 -0.65 -20.79
C ILE A 392 -3.59 0.23 -19.98
N TYR A 393 -3.10 1.11 -19.12
CA TYR A 393 -3.98 2.00 -18.34
C TYR A 393 -4.62 3.10 -19.19
N GLU A 394 -3.92 3.57 -20.22
CA GLU A 394 -4.49 4.50 -21.20
C GLU A 394 -5.65 3.83 -21.96
N GLU A 395 -5.53 2.55 -22.29
CA GLU A 395 -6.58 1.78 -22.94
C GLU A 395 -7.80 1.57 -22.02
N ILE A 396 -7.58 1.31 -20.73
CA ILE A 396 -8.67 1.19 -19.74
C ILE A 396 -9.45 2.51 -19.65
N LEU A 397 -8.78 3.66 -19.58
CA LEU A 397 -9.41 4.97 -19.55
C LEU A 397 -10.17 5.27 -20.86
N ALA A 398 -9.59 4.89 -21.99
CA ALA A 398 -10.24 5.05 -23.31
C ALA A 398 -11.49 4.18 -23.43
N CYS A 399 -11.51 2.95 -22.89
CA CYS A 399 -12.69 2.09 -22.89
C CYS A 399 -13.85 2.68 -22.07
N GLN A 400 -13.57 3.30 -20.92
CA GLN A 400 -14.60 3.96 -20.12
C GLN A 400 -15.27 5.13 -20.86
N SER A 401 -14.47 5.95 -21.56
CA SER A 401 -15.01 7.06 -22.34
C SER A 401 -15.91 6.62 -23.50
N ASN A 402 -15.67 5.44 -24.09
CA ASN A 402 -16.50 4.86 -25.14
C ASN A 402 -17.84 4.33 -24.62
N VAL A 403 -17.91 3.81 -23.41
CA VAL A 403 -19.16 3.37 -22.77
C VAL A 403 -20.09 4.56 -22.51
N ILE A 404 -19.54 5.70 -22.08
CA ILE A 404 -20.30 6.93 -21.83
C ILE A 404 -20.80 7.57 -23.14
N SER A 405 -20.03 7.44 -24.24
CA SER A 405 -20.38 8.00 -25.53
C SER A 405 -21.39 7.17 -26.35
N GLY A 406 -21.81 6.00 -25.86
CA GLY A 406 -22.80 5.14 -26.52
C GLY A 406 -22.37 4.59 -27.89
N ARG A 407 -21.07 4.43 -28.14
CA ARG A 407 -20.51 3.86 -29.36
C ARG A 407 -19.98 2.45 -29.15
#